data_ae7ddc0f20c52fee5b3233aa5d3c95c7
#
_entry.id   ae7ddc0f20c52fee5b3233aa5d3c95c7
#
_cell.length_a   1.000
_cell.length_b   1.000
_cell.length_c   1.000
_cell.angle_alpha   90.00
_cell.angle_beta   90.00
_cell.angle_gamma   90.00
#
_symmetry.space_group_name_H-M   'P 1'
#
loop_
_entity.id
_entity.type
_entity.pdbx_description
1 polymer ?
#
loop_
_entity_poly.entity_id
_entity_poly.type
_entity_poly.pdbx_seq_one_letter_code
_entity_poly.pdbx_strand_id
1 'polypeptide(L)'
;MQKMIFAVGAIVLLSTTYTMAQQREVIRECAADIRAACGDVPAGAGNIRSCLNSHLADLTRPCQAVLIGAAAIANECRGDIGKMCGGVQPGGGRIEACLQSHLTELSAPCIDSMAR
;
A
#
# COMPACT_ATOMS: atom_id res chain seq x y z
N MET A 1 10.14 -11.61 -39.40
CA MET A 1 10.32 -11.98 -37.97
C MET A 1 10.90 -10.85 -37.14
N GLN A 2 11.93 -10.15 -37.60
CA GLN A 2 12.58 -9.07 -36.82
C GLN A 2 11.70 -7.86 -36.53
N LYS A 3 10.76 -7.50 -37.41
CA LYS A 3 9.84 -6.38 -37.22
C LYS A 3 8.73 -6.63 -36.19
N MET A 4 8.37 -7.89 -35.94
CA MET A 4 7.35 -8.25 -34.93
C MET A 4 7.90 -8.19 -33.50
N ILE A 5 9.20 -8.46 -33.30
CA ILE A 5 9.82 -8.47 -31.98
C ILE A 5 9.88 -7.04 -31.38
N PHE A 6 10.12 -6.03 -32.22
CA PHE A 6 10.14 -4.63 -31.78
C PHE A 6 8.76 -4.10 -31.38
N ALA A 7 7.69 -4.56 -32.03
CA ALA A 7 6.33 -4.14 -31.69
C ALA A 7 5.87 -4.70 -30.33
N VAL A 8 6.24 -5.94 -30.00
CA VAL A 8 5.90 -6.58 -28.73
C VAL A 8 6.65 -5.90 -27.56
N GLY A 9 7.94 -5.58 -27.75
CA GLY A 9 8.73 -4.88 -26.73
C GLY A 9 8.20 -3.48 -26.40
N ALA A 10 7.75 -2.72 -27.40
CA ALA A 10 7.19 -1.38 -27.19
C ALA A 10 5.85 -1.43 -26.43
N ILE A 11 5.01 -2.43 -26.69
CA ILE A 11 3.71 -2.61 -26.00
C ILE A 11 3.92 -2.95 -24.52
N VAL A 12 4.90 -3.80 -24.20
CA VAL A 12 5.21 -4.18 -22.80
C VAL A 12 5.73 -2.97 -22.00
N LEU A 13 6.58 -2.13 -22.59
CA LEU A 13 7.11 -0.95 -21.93
C LEU A 13 6.02 0.10 -21.66
N LEU A 14 5.08 0.28 -22.59
CA LEU A 14 3.93 1.17 -22.41
C LEU A 14 2.99 0.68 -21.31
N SER A 15 2.81 -0.64 -21.16
CA SER A 15 1.95 -1.23 -20.13
C SER A 15 2.49 -1.00 -18.71
N THR A 16 3.81 -1.08 -18.53
CA THR A 16 4.44 -0.87 -17.20
C THR A 16 4.37 0.59 -16.75
N THR A 17 4.58 1.54 -17.65
CA THR A 17 4.47 2.97 -17.32
C THR A 17 3.03 3.38 -17.00
N TYR A 18 2.07 2.81 -17.69
CA TYR A 18 0.64 3.04 -17.46
C TYR A 18 0.21 2.55 -16.08
N THR A 19 0.67 1.38 -15.64
CA THR A 19 0.33 0.79 -14.34
C THR A 19 0.82 1.64 -13.16
N MET A 20 2.03 2.19 -13.26
CA MET A 20 2.58 3.07 -12.21
C MET A 20 1.83 4.41 -12.10
N ALA A 21 1.40 4.98 -13.23
CA ALA A 21 0.61 6.21 -13.25
C ALA A 21 -0.76 5.99 -12.61
N GLN A 22 -1.42 4.84 -12.86
CA GLN A 22 -2.70 4.48 -12.24
C GLN A 22 -2.60 4.28 -10.74
N GLN A 23 -1.54 3.63 -10.25
CA GLN A 23 -1.32 3.46 -8.82
C GLN A 23 -1.18 4.79 -8.09
N ARG A 24 -0.45 5.75 -8.67
CA ARG A 24 -0.30 7.10 -8.09
C ARG A 24 -1.63 7.84 -8.01
N GLU A 25 -2.47 7.69 -9.02
CA GLU A 25 -3.80 8.30 -9.06
C GLU A 25 -4.69 7.73 -7.97
N VAL A 26 -4.76 6.41 -7.82
CA VAL A 26 -5.53 5.72 -6.79
C VAL A 26 -5.09 6.15 -5.39
N ILE A 27 -3.79 6.25 -5.14
CA ILE A 27 -3.27 6.70 -3.84
C ILE A 27 -3.69 8.15 -3.56
N ARG A 28 -3.66 9.02 -4.56
CA ARG A 28 -4.06 10.42 -4.43
C ARG A 28 -5.56 10.56 -4.14
N GLU A 29 -6.40 9.82 -4.86
CA GLU A 29 -7.84 9.78 -4.64
C GLU A 29 -8.17 9.22 -3.26
N CYS A 30 -7.50 8.16 -2.84
CA CYS A 30 -7.69 7.58 -1.51
C CYS A 30 -7.28 8.57 -0.39
N ALA A 31 -6.20 9.32 -0.56
CA ALA A 31 -5.80 10.36 0.38
C ALA A 31 -6.86 11.47 0.50
N ALA A 32 -7.54 11.82 -0.58
CA ALA A 32 -8.65 12.78 -0.57
C ALA A 32 -9.87 12.21 0.16
N ASP A 33 -10.22 10.94 -0.07
CA ASP A 33 -11.30 10.25 0.63
C ASP A 33 -11.07 10.18 2.15
N ILE A 34 -9.85 9.81 2.55
CA ILE A 34 -9.46 9.74 3.96
C ILE A 34 -9.59 11.11 4.62
N ARG A 35 -9.14 12.15 3.93
CA ARG A 35 -9.24 13.53 4.43
C ARG A 35 -10.68 13.99 4.59
N ALA A 36 -11.54 13.62 3.63
CA ALA A 36 -12.96 13.96 3.69
C ALA A 36 -13.69 13.22 4.83
N ALA A 37 -13.39 11.93 5.04
CA ALA A 37 -14.04 11.11 6.05
C ALA A 37 -13.49 11.30 7.47
N CYS A 38 -12.18 11.46 7.60
CA CYS A 38 -11.45 11.40 8.87
C CYS A 38 -10.48 12.58 9.09
N GLY A 39 -10.60 13.67 8.32
CA GLY A 39 -9.69 14.81 8.41
C GLY A 39 -9.70 15.54 9.75
N ASP A 40 -10.82 15.49 10.48
CA ASP A 40 -10.99 16.13 11.79
C ASP A 40 -10.54 15.24 12.96
N VAL A 41 -10.16 13.99 12.69
CA VAL A 41 -9.74 13.04 13.72
C VAL A 41 -8.28 13.29 14.09
N PRO A 42 -7.97 13.46 15.40
CA PRO A 42 -6.59 13.64 15.85
C PRO A 42 -5.71 12.45 15.46
N ALA A 43 -4.50 12.73 14.99
CA ALA A 43 -3.52 11.69 14.66
C ALA A 43 -3.05 10.96 15.93
N GLY A 44 -2.78 9.65 15.80
CA GLY A 44 -2.20 8.80 16.85
C GLY A 44 -3.20 7.86 17.51
N ALA A 45 -2.68 6.93 18.32
CA ALA A 45 -3.42 5.93 19.10
C ALA A 45 -4.47 5.12 18.33
N GLY A 46 -4.31 4.95 17.01
CA GLY A 46 -5.27 4.21 16.17
C GLY A 46 -6.56 4.96 15.84
N ASN A 47 -6.64 6.26 16.14
CA ASN A 47 -7.85 7.07 15.89
C ASN A 47 -8.25 7.10 14.42
N ILE A 48 -7.29 7.30 13.52
CA ILE A 48 -7.53 7.31 12.07
C ILE A 48 -8.01 5.93 11.61
N ARG A 49 -7.39 4.86 12.09
CA ARG A 49 -7.78 3.48 11.73
C ARG A 49 -9.22 3.20 12.17
N SER A 50 -9.58 3.58 13.38
CA SER A 50 -10.93 3.41 13.90
C SER A 50 -11.96 4.18 13.09
N CYS A 51 -11.65 5.43 12.75
CA CYS A 51 -12.49 6.26 11.88
C CYS A 51 -12.66 5.63 10.50
N LEU A 52 -11.59 5.17 9.85
CA LEU A 52 -11.64 4.55 8.52
C LEU A 52 -12.46 3.26 8.53
N ASN A 53 -12.36 2.46 9.58
CA ASN A 53 -13.18 1.24 9.72
C ASN A 53 -14.68 1.59 9.82
N SER A 54 -15.03 2.67 10.52
CA SER A 54 -16.41 3.12 10.66
C SER A 54 -16.98 3.71 9.36
N HIS A 55 -16.13 4.30 8.53
CA HIS A 55 -16.50 4.96 7.27
C HIS A 55 -16.07 4.20 6.01
N LEU A 56 -15.72 2.93 6.13
CA LEU A 56 -15.20 2.15 5.01
C LEU A 56 -16.16 2.12 3.81
N ALA A 57 -17.46 2.04 4.08
CA ALA A 57 -18.49 2.01 3.03
C ALA A 57 -18.63 3.36 2.29
N ASP A 58 -18.21 4.45 2.90
CA ASP A 58 -18.29 5.80 2.32
C ASP A 58 -17.11 6.13 1.40
N LEU A 59 -16.06 5.31 1.45
CA LEU A 59 -14.87 5.48 0.61
C LEU A 59 -15.10 4.91 -0.79
N THR A 60 -14.36 5.43 -1.76
CA THR A 60 -14.37 4.85 -3.11
C THR A 60 -13.86 3.41 -3.08
N ARG A 61 -14.32 2.58 -4.02
CA ARG A 61 -13.89 1.17 -4.10
C ARG A 61 -12.38 1.00 -4.23
N PRO A 62 -11.67 1.79 -5.06
CA PRO A 62 -10.21 1.73 -5.12
C PRO A 62 -9.55 2.03 -3.78
N CYS A 63 -10.05 3.02 -3.04
CA CYS A 63 -9.55 3.34 -1.70
C CYS A 63 -9.81 2.22 -0.69
N GLN A 64 -11.00 1.61 -0.71
CA GLN A 64 -11.30 0.43 0.11
C GLN A 64 -10.31 -0.71 -0.14
N ALA A 65 -9.99 -1.00 -1.41
CA ALA A 65 -9.04 -2.04 -1.78
C ALA A 65 -7.63 -1.75 -1.24
N VAL A 66 -7.17 -0.50 -1.32
CA VAL A 66 -5.87 -0.07 -0.76
C VAL A 66 -5.83 -0.28 0.75
N LEU A 67 -6.88 0.11 1.47
CA LEU A 67 -6.95 -0.03 2.93
C LEU A 67 -7.01 -1.50 3.38
N ILE A 68 -7.75 -2.34 2.65
CA ILE A 68 -7.82 -3.78 2.93
C ILE A 68 -6.45 -4.42 2.70
N GLY A 69 -5.76 -4.06 1.61
CA GLY A 69 -4.41 -4.52 1.34
C GLY A 69 -3.40 -4.11 2.42
N ALA A 70 -3.45 -2.87 2.86
CA ALA A 70 -2.61 -2.36 3.95
C ALA A 70 -2.87 -3.08 5.28
N ALA A 71 -4.14 -3.39 5.58
CA ALA A 71 -4.51 -4.15 6.78
C ALA A 71 -3.99 -5.59 6.71
N ALA A 72 -4.04 -6.23 5.54
CA ALA A 72 -3.50 -7.57 5.33
C ALA A 72 -1.98 -7.59 5.56
N ILE A 73 -1.24 -6.64 4.99
CA ILE A 73 0.21 -6.48 5.22
C ILE A 73 0.50 -6.30 6.71
N ALA A 74 -0.22 -5.42 7.39
CA ALA A 74 -0.04 -5.17 8.82
C ALA A 74 -0.25 -6.43 9.66
N ASN A 75 -1.22 -7.28 9.31
CA ASN A 75 -1.49 -8.53 10.01
C ASN A 75 -0.40 -9.58 9.75
N GLU A 76 -0.07 -9.83 8.49
CA GLU A 76 0.89 -10.85 8.10
C GLU A 76 2.33 -10.49 8.51
N CYS A 77 2.65 -9.20 8.54
CA CYS A 77 3.98 -8.70 8.91
C CYS A 77 4.12 -8.32 10.38
N ARG A 78 3.11 -8.52 11.21
CA ARG A 78 3.12 -8.07 12.62
C ARG A 78 4.34 -8.55 13.40
N GLY A 79 4.69 -9.82 13.28
CA GLY A 79 5.85 -10.41 13.94
C GLY A 79 7.17 -9.80 13.45
N ASP A 80 7.30 -9.64 12.14
CA ASP A 80 8.48 -9.08 11.50
C ASP A 80 8.65 -7.59 11.85
N ILE A 81 7.57 -6.83 11.86
CA ILE A 81 7.57 -5.42 12.29
C ILE A 81 8.07 -5.31 13.73
N GLY A 82 7.58 -6.15 14.62
CA GLY A 82 8.00 -6.13 16.02
C GLY A 82 9.48 -6.46 16.21
N LYS A 83 10.01 -7.39 15.42
CA LYS A 83 11.42 -7.81 15.50
C LYS A 83 12.40 -6.81 14.87
N MET A 84 12.08 -6.29 13.70
CA MET A 84 13.01 -5.51 12.86
C MET A 84 12.70 -4.03 12.80
N CYS A 85 11.45 -3.65 13.00
CA CYS A 85 10.94 -2.30 12.83
C CYS A 85 10.27 -1.73 14.10
N GLY A 86 10.48 -2.34 15.26
CA GLY A 86 9.81 -1.97 16.50
C GLY A 86 10.10 -0.55 16.98
N GLY A 87 11.26 0.02 16.62
CA GLY A 87 11.62 1.40 16.92
C GLY A 87 11.18 2.43 15.89
N VAL A 88 10.56 2.00 14.79
CA VAL A 88 10.13 2.86 13.69
C VAL A 88 8.74 3.42 13.98
N GLN A 89 8.60 4.73 13.93
CA GLN A 89 7.31 5.40 14.11
C GLN A 89 6.40 5.18 12.90
N PRO A 90 5.14 4.75 13.09
CA PRO A 90 4.18 4.60 11.99
C PRO A 90 3.89 5.92 11.28
N GLY A 91 3.59 5.84 9.99
CA GLY A 91 3.23 6.99 9.16
C GLY A 91 4.26 7.30 8.08
N GLY A 92 3.84 7.99 7.01
CA GLY A 92 4.70 8.37 5.89
C GLY A 92 5.39 7.21 5.18
N GLY A 93 4.88 5.97 5.30
CA GLY A 93 5.48 4.78 4.67
C GLY A 93 6.76 4.28 5.38
N ARG A 94 7.04 4.73 6.60
CA ARG A 94 8.28 4.38 7.33
C ARG A 94 8.38 2.89 7.67
N ILE A 95 7.28 2.27 8.10
CA ILE A 95 7.23 0.83 8.39
C ILE A 95 7.46 0.02 7.11
N GLU A 96 6.81 0.40 6.02
CA GLU A 96 7.00 -0.25 4.73
C GLU A 96 8.44 -0.14 4.24
N ALA A 97 9.06 1.04 4.34
CA ALA A 97 10.46 1.24 3.99
C ALA A 97 11.40 0.38 4.86
N CYS A 98 11.11 0.24 6.15
CA CYS A 98 11.85 -0.64 7.05
C CYS A 98 11.72 -2.11 6.61
N LEU A 99 10.52 -2.59 6.32
CA LEU A 99 10.30 -3.96 5.81
C LEU A 99 11.03 -4.20 4.50
N GLN A 100 11.00 -3.25 3.58
CA GLN A 100 11.71 -3.35 2.30
C GLN A 100 13.23 -3.46 2.49
N SER A 101 13.79 -2.81 3.47
CA SER A 101 15.23 -2.92 3.77
C SER A 101 15.63 -4.26 4.39
N HIS A 102 14.66 -5.04 4.89
CA HIS A 102 14.84 -6.35 5.52
C HIS A 102 14.20 -7.51 4.76
N LEU A 103 13.98 -7.37 3.45
CA LEU A 103 13.25 -8.36 2.63
C LEU A 103 13.75 -9.81 2.78
N THR A 104 15.05 -9.99 2.93
CA THR A 104 15.66 -11.33 3.04
C THR A 104 15.43 -11.98 4.41
N GLU A 105 14.99 -11.21 5.40
CA GLU A 105 14.79 -11.66 6.78
C GLU A 105 13.31 -11.81 7.14
N LEU A 106 12.41 -11.37 6.24
CA LEU A 106 10.96 -11.44 6.46
C LEU A 106 10.43 -12.86 6.36
N SER A 107 9.36 -13.14 7.08
CA SER A 107 8.60 -14.38 6.94
C SER A 107 7.93 -14.48 5.57
N ALA A 108 7.73 -15.70 5.08
CA ALA A 108 7.08 -15.93 3.79
C ALA A 108 5.68 -15.29 3.71
N PRO A 109 4.79 -15.40 4.72
CA PRO A 109 3.50 -14.71 4.68
C PRO A 109 3.60 -13.20 4.55
N CYS A 110 4.58 -12.59 5.22
CA CYS A 110 4.81 -11.15 5.11
C CYS A 110 5.24 -10.76 3.69
N ILE A 111 6.22 -11.47 3.11
CA ILE A 111 6.67 -11.25 1.72
C ILE A 111 5.50 -11.39 0.75
N ASP A 112 4.71 -12.45 0.87
CA ASP A 112 3.56 -12.71 0.00
C ASP A 112 2.50 -11.60 0.09
N SER A 113 2.24 -11.07 1.27
CA SER A 113 1.30 -9.98 1.47
C SER A 113 1.76 -8.66 0.84
N MET A 114 3.07 -8.40 0.84
CA MET A 114 3.67 -7.21 0.22
C MET A 114 3.71 -7.29 -1.31
N ALA A 115 3.70 -8.50 -1.86
CA ALA A 115 3.75 -8.74 -3.32
C ALA A 115 2.38 -8.64 -4.01
N ARG A 116 1.29 -8.60 -3.28
CA ARG A 116 -0.09 -8.50 -3.81
C ARG A 116 -0.48 -7.06 -4.04
#